data_37a63797cb1664be4a3eeaf2d0a6bc57
#
_entry.id   37a63797cb1664be4a3eeaf2d0a6bc57
#
_cell.length_a   1.000
_cell.length_b   1.000
_cell.length_c   1.000
_cell.angle_alpha   90.00
_cell.angle_beta   90.00
_cell.angle_gamma   90.00
#
_symmetry.space_group_name_H-M   'P 1'
#
loop_
_entity.id
_entity.type
_entity.pdbx_description
1 polymer ?
#
loop_
_entity_poly.entity_id
_entity_poly.type
_entity_poly.pdbx_seq_one_letter_code
_entity_poly.pdbx_strand_id
1 'polypeptide(L)'
;MSVEARKESLRFFWTKIVDPLGYKFTPDDELADFLLEQEVKLEADHEAPYCPCQRRTRDWEHDKTIVCPCIPYHQEHFNAMKRCWCGLFVHKDVTDPSVLEQLAPELFEDGV
;
A
#
# COMPACT_ATOMS: atom_id res chain seq x y z
N MET A 1 -2.59 8.29 -21.02
CA MET A 1 -3.37 7.19 -20.41
C MET A 1 -4.37 7.78 -19.42
N SER A 2 -5.60 7.30 -19.41
CA SER A 2 -6.61 7.78 -18.47
C SER A 2 -6.32 7.29 -17.06
N VAL A 3 -6.90 7.96 -16.06
CA VAL A 3 -6.80 7.55 -14.67
C VAL A 3 -7.34 6.13 -14.49
N GLU A 4 -8.49 5.82 -15.11
CA GLU A 4 -9.10 4.49 -15.01
C GLU A 4 -8.21 3.40 -15.60
N ALA A 5 -7.60 3.64 -16.76
CA ALA A 5 -6.68 2.68 -17.36
C ALA A 5 -5.44 2.47 -16.51
N ARG A 6 -4.91 3.55 -15.90
CA ARG A 6 -3.75 3.44 -15.02
C ARG A 6 -4.08 2.67 -13.74
N LYS A 7 -5.27 2.90 -13.15
CA LYS A 7 -5.73 2.13 -11.98
C LYS A 7 -5.80 0.64 -12.30
N GLU A 8 -6.32 0.27 -13.45
CA GLU A 8 -6.39 -1.13 -13.87
C GLU A 8 -5.00 -1.75 -14.02
N SER A 9 -4.06 -0.99 -14.62
CA SER A 9 -2.67 -1.44 -14.78
C SER A 9 -2.02 -1.68 -13.43
N LEU A 10 -2.17 -0.75 -12.49
CA LEU A 10 -1.61 -0.89 -11.14
C LEU A 10 -2.22 -2.09 -10.41
N ARG A 11 -3.53 -2.28 -10.53
CA ARG A 11 -4.21 -3.42 -9.90
C ARG A 11 -3.65 -4.74 -10.43
N PHE A 12 -3.44 -4.83 -11.73
CA PHE A 12 -2.91 -6.03 -12.37
C PHE A 12 -1.48 -6.32 -11.91
N PHE A 13 -0.59 -5.31 -12.00
CA PHE A 13 0.82 -5.51 -11.66
C PHE A 13 1.03 -5.72 -10.17
N TRP A 14 0.37 -4.95 -9.32
CA TRP A 14 0.56 -5.06 -7.89
C TRP A 14 0.01 -6.36 -7.32
N THR A 15 -1.06 -6.90 -7.91
CA THR A 15 -1.56 -8.22 -7.50
C THR A 15 -0.45 -9.27 -7.65
N LYS A 16 0.31 -9.21 -8.74
CA LYS A 16 1.42 -10.13 -8.97
C LYS A 16 2.56 -9.96 -7.97
N ILE A 17 2.76 -8.75 -7.46
CA ILE A 17 3.81 -8.47 -6.49
C ILE A 17 3.39 -8.93 -5.10
N VAL A 18 2.17 -8.59 -4.68
CA VAL A 18 1.75 -8.85 -3.29
C VAL A 18 1.26 -10.27 -3.07
N ASP A 19 0.79 -10.96 -4.10
CA ASP A 19 0.29 -12.33 -3.98
C ASP A 19 1.34 -13.29 -3.40
N PRO A 20 2.58 -13.34 -3.91
CA PRO A 20 3.61 -14.21 -3.33
C PRO A 20 3.99 -13.85 -1.89
N LEU A 21 3.71 -12.61 -1.48
CA LEU A 21 3.99 -12.15 -0.12
C LEU A 21 2.86 -12.48 0.86
N GLY A 22 1.78 -13.08 0.39
CA GLY A 22 0.63 -13.43 1.22
C GLY A 22 -0.43 -12.36 1.35
N TYR A 23 -0.44 -11.38 0.43
CA TYR A 23 -1.33 -10.23 0.46
C TYR A 23 -2.25 -10.17 -0.76
N LYS A 24 -3.32 -9.39 -0.65
CA LYS A 24 -4.28 -9.13 -1.71
C LYS A 24 -4.80 -7.70 -1.56
N PHE A 25 -5.43 -7.19 -2.61
CA PHE A 25 -6.19 -5.94 -2.48
C PHE A 25 -7.30 -6.13 -1.45
N THR A 26 -7.59 -5.05 -0.71
CA THR A 26 -8.67 -5.09 0.27
C THR A 26 -9.99 -5.51 -0.39
N PRO A 27 -10.83 -6.31 0.29
CA PRO A 27 -12.16 -6.63 -0.22
C PRO A 27 -13.12 -5.45 -0.24
N ASP A 28 -12.74 -4.32 0.38
CA ASP A 28 -13.49 -3.06 0.27
C ASP A 28 -13.15 -2.38 -1.05
N ASP A 29 -13.92 -2.67 -2.08
CA ASP A 29 -13.65 -2.18 -3.45
C ASP A 29 -13.72 -0.66 -3.56
N GLU A 30 -14.58 -0.01 -2.81
CA GLU A 30 -14.69 1.46 -2.82
C GLU A 30 -13.41 2.09 -2.27
N LEU A 31 -12.89 1.55 -1.17
CA LEU A 31 -11.64 2.01 -0.58
C LEU A 31 -10.48 1.76 -1.54
N ALA A 32 -10.42 0.57 -2.13
CA ALA A 32 -9.35 0.23 -3.08
C ALA A 32 -9.35 1.19 -4.26
N ASP A 33 -10.51 1.48 -4.82
CA ASP A 33 -10.63 2.38 -5.96
C ASP A 33 -10.20 3.80 -5.59
N PHE A 34 -10.65 4.29 -4.45
CA PHE A 34 -10.27 5.61 -3.94
C PHE A 34 -8.76 5.73 -3.76
N LEU A 35 -8.14 4.74 -3.10
CA LEU A 35 -6.70 4.77 -2.85
C LEU A 35 -5.89 4.66 -4.14
N LEU A 36 -6.32 3.83 -5.07
CA LEU A 36 -5.66 3.74 -6.37
C LEU A 36 -5.72 5.06 -7.12
N GLU A 37 -6.84 5.77 -7.06
CA GLU A 37 -6.96 7.09 -7.66
C GLU A 37 -5.97 8.08 -7.03
N GLN A 38 -5.86 8.07 -5.70
CA GLN A 38 -4.89 8.92 -5.01
C GLN A 38 -3.46 8.60 -5.43
N GLU A 39 -3.12 7.33 -5.57
CA GLU A 39 -1.78 6.92 -5.98
C GLU A 39 -1.46 7.29 -7.42
N VAL A 40 -2.44 7.22 -8.33
CA VAL A 40 -2.25 7.69 -9.71
C VAL A 40 -1.95 9.20 -9.72
N LYS A 41 -2.64 9.97 -8.90
CA LYS A 41 -2.40 11.40 -8.77
C LYS A 41 -1.02 11.69 -8.20
N LEU A 42 -0.60 10.95 -7.17
CA LEU A 42 0.73 11.10 -6.59
C LEU A 42 1.82 10.73 -7.59
N GLU A 43 1.61 9.68 -8.38
CA GLU A 43 2.54 9.30 -9.44
C GLU A 43 2.70 10.42 -10.46
N ALA A 44 1.60 11.06 -10.86
CA ALA A 44 1.63 12.16 -11.83
C ALA A 44 2.38 13.38 -11.29
N ASP A 45 2.23 13.66 -9.98
CA ASP A 45 2.84 14.82 -9.35
C ASP A 45 4.29 14.59 -8.92
N HIS A 46 4.65 13.37 -8.57
CA HIS A 46 5.94 13.07 -7.93
C HIS A 46 6.72 11.95 -8.60
N GLU A 47 6.28 11.50 -9.75
CA GLU A 47 6.94 10.46 -10.57
C GLU A 47 6.92 9.06 -9.95
N ALA A 48 6.27 8.87 -8.79
CA ALA A 48 6.12 7.56 -8.16
C ALA A 48 4.81 7.49 -7.39
N PRO A 49 4.16 6.31 -7.33
CA PRO A 49 2.90 6.15 -6.61
C PRO A 49 3.15 5.96 -5.10
N TYR A 50 3.47 7.05 -4.42
CA TYR A 50 3.71 7.04 -2.98
C TYR A 50 2.46 6.65 -2.20
N CYS A 51 2.66 6.09 -1.01
CA CYS A 51 1.55 5.73 -0.12
C CYS A 51 0.80 7.01 0.32
N PRO A 52 -0.53 7.08 0.09
CA PRO A 52 -1.30 8.27 0.47
C PRO A 52 -1.30 8.57 1.96
N CYS A 53 -1.04 7.54 2.80
CA CYS A 53 -1.03 7.68 4.25
C CYS A 53 0.32 8.13 4.80
N GLN A 54 1.34 8.26 3.95
CA GLN A 54 2.69 8.59 4.39
C GLN A 54 3.16 9.91 3.78
N ARG A 55 4.05 10.58 4.50
CA ARG A 55 4.58 11.85 4.05
C ARG A 55 5.95 11.66 3.40
N ARG A 56 6.12 12.17 2.20
CA ARG A 56 7.38 12.17 1.49
C ARG A 56 8.36 13.16 2.16
N THR A 57 9.62 12.73 2.37
CA THR A 57 10.65 13.53 3.04
C THR A 57 11.61 14.21 2.07
N ARG A 58 11.58 13.83 0.79
CA ARG A 58 12.53 14.23 -0.26
C ARG A 58 13.91 13.58 -0.10
N ASP A 59 14.06 12.65 0.84
CA ASP A 59 15.22 11.79 0.96
C ASP A 59 14.89 10.46 0.31
N TRP A 60 15.50 10.13 -0.82
CA TRP A 60 15.16 8.93 -1.57
C TRP A 60 15.38 7.64 -0.76
N GLU A 61 16.38 7.61 0.11
CA GLU A 61 16.62 6.42 0.94
C GLU A 61 15.44 6.12 1.87
N HIS A 62 14.74 7.16 2.32
CA HIS A 62 13.50 6.99 3.08
C HIS A 62 12.30 6.80 2.14
N ASP A 63 12.17 7.67 1.15
CA ASP A 63 10.96 7.74 0.32
C ASP A 63 10.73 6.49 -0.52
N LYS A 64 11.80 5.80 -0.94
CA LYS A 64 11.64 4.54 -1.68
C LYS A 64 10.92 3.47 -0.86
N THR A 65 10.94 3.56 0.47
CA THR A 65 10.27 2.59 1.35
C THR A 65 8.78 2.84 1.48
N ILE A 66 8.29 3.96 0.96
CA ILE A 66 6.86 4.29 0.98
C ILE A 66 6.26 4.38 -0.43
N VAL A 67 6.99 3.95 -1.45
CA VAL A 67 6.43 3.76 -2.80
C VAL A 67 5.59 2.50 -2.78
N CYS A 68 4.32 2.61 -3.19
CA CYS A 68 3.40 1.48 -3.18
C CYS A 68 3.74 0.45 -4.29
N PRO A 69 3.67 -0.86 -4.05
CA PRO A 69 3.40 -1.51 -2.78
C PRO A 69 4.67 -1.55 -1.91
N CYS A 70 4.57 -1.11 -0.67
CA CYS A 70 5.72 -0.98 0.22
C CYS A 70 5.90 -2.17 1.17
N ILE A 71 5.12 -3.23 0.98
CA ILE A 71 5.15 -4.43 1.83
C ILE A 71 6.55 -4.99 2.05
N PRO A 72 7.40 -5.13 1.01
CA PRO A 72 8.73 -5.71 1.21
C PRO A 72 9.61 -4.95 2.21
N TYR A 73 9.37 -3.65 2.39
CA TYR A 73 10.14 -2.83 3.32
C TYR A 73 9.60 -2.84 4.75
N HIS A 74 8.37 -3.34 4.97
CA HIS A 74 7.67 -3.24 6.25
C HIS A 74 6.96 -4.54 6.62
N GLN A 75 7.54 -5.68 6.26
CA GLN A 75 6.86 -6.98 6.41
C GLN A 75 6.49 -7.31 7.85
N GLU A 76 7.39 -7.09 8.80
CA GLU A 76 7.10 -7.38 10.20
C GLU A 76 5.92 -6.56 10.70
N HIS A 77 5.96 -5.26 10.44
CA HIS A 77 4.91 -4.33 10.85
C HIS A 77 3.57 -4.71 10.21
N PHE A 78 3.57 -4.89 8.88
CA PHE A 78 2.33 -5.19 8.17
C PHE A 78 1.77 -6.57 8.51
N ASN A 79 2.63 -7.57 8.73
CA ASN A 79 2.17 -8.88 9.14
C ASN A 79 1.49 -8.85 10.51
N ALA A 80 1.98 -8.01 11.43
CA ALA A 80 1.35 -7.85 12.74
C ALA A 80 -0.03 -7.19 12.63
N MET A 81 -0.17 -6.22 11.72
CA MET A 81 -1.45 -5.55 11.48
C MET A 81 -2.36 -6.32 10.53
N LYS A 82 -1.81 -7.22 9.73
CA LYS A 82 -2.47 -7.90 8.60
C LYS A 82 -2.96 -6.92 7.53
N ARG A 83 -2.31 -5.76 7.43
CA ARG A 83 -2.63 -4.71 6.46
C ARG A 83 -1.43 -3.78 6.26
N CYS A 84 -1.40 -3.08 5.13
CA CYS A 84 -0.50 -1.93 4.97
C CYS A 84 -1.14 -0.70 5.65
N TRP A 85 -0.39 0.40 5.75
CA TRP A 85 -0.85 1.59 6.50
C TRP A 85 -2.18 2.15 5.99
N CYS A 86 -2.36 2.26 4.67
CA CYS A 86 -3.59 2.82 4.12
C CYS A 86 -4.71 1.78 3.96
N GLY A 87 -4.37 0.49 4.15
CA GLY A 87 -5.36 -0.57 4.02
C GLY A 87 -5.66 -1.00 2.60
N LEU A 88 -4.90 -0.53 1.61
CA LEU A 88 -5.09 -0.97 0.22
C LEU A 88 -4.82 -2.46 0.07
N PHE A 89 -3.81 -2.95 0.76
CA PHE A 89 -3.44 -4.37 0.78
C PHE A 89 -3.69 -4.95 2.16
N VAL A 90 -4.28 -6.14 2.20
CA VAL A 90 -4.53 -6.88 3.43
C VAL A 90 -4.03 -8.30 3.26
N HIS A 91 -3.80 -9.00 4.38
CA HIS A 91 -3.41 -10.40 4.35
C HIS A 91 -4.50 -11.22 3.65
N LYS A 92 -4.10 -12.29 2.95
CA LYS A 92 -5.05 -13.10 2.17
C LYS A 92 -6.20 -13.68 2.99
N ASP A 93 -5.99 -13.92 4.28
CA ASP A 93 -7.02 -14.49 5.14
C ASP A 93 -8.03 -13.47 5.69
N VAL A 94 -7.81 -12.18 5.41
CA VAL A 94 -8.70 -11.12 5.90
C VAL A 94 -9.95 -11.05 5.04
N THR A 95 -11.12 -11.16 5.68
CA THR A 95 -12.43 -11.03 5.03
C THR A 95 -13.13 -9.74 5.42
N ASP A 96 -12.88 -9.24 6.63
CA ASP A 96 -13.45 -7.99 7.13
C ASP A 96 -12.31 -7.06 7.59
N PRO A 97 -11.87 -6.13 6.72
CA PRO A 97 -10.77 -5.23 7.08
C PRO A 97 -11.10 -4.22 8.16
N SER A 98 -12.39 -4.01 8.46
CA SER A 98 -12.80 -3.00 9.44
C SER A 98 -12.37 -3.34 10.86
N VAL A 99 -12.03 -4.60 11.14
CA VAL A 99 -11.59 -5.05 12.48
C VAL A 99 -10.08 -4.92 12.68
N LEU A 100 -9.33 -4.54 11.64
CA LEU A 100 -7.88 -4.45 11.73
C LEU A 100 -7.43 -3.15 12.39
N GLU A 101 -6.39 -3.23 13.22
CA GLU A 101 -5.87 -2.08 13.96
C GLU A 101 -4.56 -1.59 13.36
N GLN A 102 -4.34 -0.28 13.44
CA GLN A 102 -3.04 0.31 13.14
C GLN A 102 -2.14 0.18 14.37
N LEU A 103 -0.90 -0.23 14.15
CA LEU A 103 0.10 -0.34 15.20
C LEU A 103 1.22 0.65 14.94
N ALA A 104 1.79 1.22 16.00
CA ALA A 104 2.83 2.23 15.87
C ALA A 104 4.11 1.63 15.27
N PRO A 105 4.75 2.32 14.31
CA PRO A 105 5.98 1.81 13.68
C PRO A 105 7.11 1.53 14.67
N GLU A 106 7.16 2.28 15.77
CA GLU A 106 8.22 2.14 16.78
C GLU A 106 8.24 0.78 17.45
N LEU A 107 7.16 0.00 17.32
CA LEU A 107 7.07 -1.34 17.90
C LEU A 107 7.78 -2.40 17.06
N PHE A 108 8.28 -2.03 15.86
CA PHE A 108 8.83 -2.98 14.89
C PHE A 108 10.19 -2.55 14.40
N GLU A 109 11.08 -3.53 14.20
CA GLU A 109 12.45 -3.26 13.76
C GLU A 109 12.53 -2.79 12.31
N ASP A 110 11.63 -3.27 11.45
CA ASP A 110 11.59 -2.85 10.04
C ASP A 110 10.76 -1.58 9.83
N GLY A 111 10.17 -1.04 10.87
CA GLY A 111 9.44 0.22 10.84
C GLY A 111 10.42 1.39 10.71
N VAL A 112 10.06 2.38 9.92
CA VAL A 112 10.92 3.54 9.68
C VAL A 112 10.24 4.82 10.16
#